data_54fe258f74759e32fccac0f816693b8e
#
_entry.id   54fe258f74759e32fccac0f816693b8e
#
_cell.length_a   1.000
_cell.length_b   1.000
_cell.length_c   1.000
_cell.angle_alpha   90.00
_cell.angle_beta   90.00
_cell.angle_gamma   90.00
#
_symmetry.space_group_name_H-M   'P 1'
#
loop_
_entity.id
_entity.type
_entity.pdbx_description
1 polymer ?
#
loop_
_entity_poly.entity_id
_entity_poly.type
_entity_poly.pdbx_seq_one_letter_code
_entity_poly.pdbx_strand_id
1 'polypeptide(L)'
;MSQCLNPACIYQNPQGTTYCQKCGGKILLDDRYRPIKFLGEGGFGRTFQAVDEKRLNTPCVIKQFLPQQAGSGALQKATELFQQEAKRLQELGKHPQIPDLEAFFPQDGRLYLVQDFIDGQNLLQEFQNQGTLNEPQIRNILIELLPVLQFIHDNKVIHRDIKPENIIRSKNGQLFLIDFGVSKETSGSILTRIGTTVGTPGYAPPEQLRGTAYHNSDLYSLAVTCVRLLTGHFPKSDGSDQLFDTNRMEWQWRKYVSLSQELTTVLETMLQDIPVNRYQSATEVLAALSNQKTIVIPTPPPQTSQNPFQQIFQFISPPTNPPKPPTNTSLNINPQSSFTEDLGKGIKLEMIAIPGGTFLMGSPDNEVERDSDESPQHQVTVPSFFMGKYQLTQAQYQAILGLNPAHFKGKNRPVECVSWDDALAFCQKLTQKTGKSYRLPSESEWEYACRAGTKTPFSFGDNITPDLVNHDYKYQQTTDVGKFPPNAFGLYDMHGNVWEWCEDDWYCDYINAPTDGTAYNSLRGRNYRLLRGGSWNEPARRCRSASRYTYLCATRHSNYGFRVVSSFRTL
;
A
#
# COMPACT_ATOMS: atom_id res chain seq x y z
N MET A 1 8.42 47.54 1.00
CA MET A 1 8.04 47.32 2.42
C MET A 1 8.78 46.09 2.95
N SER A 2 8.92 45.95 4.28
CA SER A 2 9.57 44.82 4.92
C SER A 2 8.62 44.12 5.88
N GLN A 3 8.47 42.82 5.79
CA GLN A 3 7.54 42.05 6.61
C GLN A 3 8.21 41.60 7.91
N CYS A 4 7.57 41.85 9.07
CA CYS A 4 8.05 41.28 10.33
C CYS A 4 7.80 39.78 10.38
N LEU A 5 8.82 38.98 10.77
CA LEU A 5 8.75 37.52 10.88
C LEU A 5 8.32 37.05 12.28
N ASN A 6 8.14 37.96 13.26
CA ASN A 6 7.61 37.55 14.56
C ASN A 6 6.16 37.05 14.43
N PRO A 7 5.86 35.78 14.76
CA PRO A 7 4.53 35.23 14.59
C PRO A 7 3.40 35.99 15.30
N ALA A 8 3.70 36.59 16.42
CA ALA A 8 2.74 37.39 17.18
C ALA A 8 2.59 38.84 16.64
N CYS A 9 3.43 39.24 15.68
CA CYS A 9 3.46 40.62 15.21
C CYS A 9 3.01 40.79 13.77
N ILE A 10 3.66 40.10 12.83
CA ILE A 10 3.44 40.13 11.35
C ILE A 10 3.22 41.54 10.77
N TYR A 11 3.79 42.58 11.40
CA TYR A 11 3.62 43.97 10.99
C TYR A 11 4.42 44.27 9.71
N GLN A 12 3.82 45.05 8.81
CA GLN A 12 4.47 45.58 7.60
C GLN A 12 5.21 46.87 7.91
N ASN A 13 6.51 46.88 7.74
CA ASN A 13 7.39 48.00 8.02
C ASN A 13 7.80 48.74 6.73
N PRO A 14 8.20 50.01 6.80
CA PRO A 14 8.81 50.73 5.69
C PRO A 14 10.03 49.97 5.11
N GLN A 15 10.35 50.21 3.85
CA GLN A 15 11.54 49.65 3.20
C GLN A 15 12.81 50.12 3.93
N GLY A 16 13.80 49.25 4.08
CA GLY A 16 15.07 49.55 4.72
C GLY A 16 15.04 49.51 6.26
N THR A 17 13.89 49.22 6.88
CA THR A 17 13.78 49.13 8.34
C THR A 17 14.57 47.91 8.84
N THR A 18 15.45 48.08 9.83
CA THR A 18 16.26 47.01 10.42
C THR A 18 15.53 46.27 11.54
N TYR A 19 14.77 47.02 12.35
CA TYR A 19 13.97 46.46 13.46
C TYR A 19 12.49 46.83 13.28
N CYS A 20 11.62 45.89 13.60
CA CYS A 20 10.17 46.08 13.49
C CYS A 20 9.71 47.22 14.39
N GLN A 21 9.03 48.21 13.80
CA GLN A 21 8.52 49.37 14.52
C GLN A 21 7.44 49.02 15.55
N LYS A 22 6.80 47.86 15.45
CA LYS A 22 5.75 47.41 16.36
C LYS A 22 6.26 46.57 17.52
N CYS A 23 7.17 45.59 17.26
CA CYS A 23 7.61 44.63 18.27
C CYS A 23 9.12 44.69 18.58
N GLY A 24 9.89 45.53 17.91
CA GLY A 24 11.33 45.64 18.09
C GLY A 24 12.17 44.47 17.55
N GLY A 25 11.53 43.42 17.00
CA GLY A 25 12.24 42.28 16.47
C GLY A 25 13.08 42.60 15.23
N LYS A 26 14.24 41.98 15.06
CA LYS A 26 15.09 42.11 13.87
C LYS A 26 14.34 41.61 12.64
N ILE A 27 14.34 42.36 11.55
CA ILE A 27 13.65 41.99 10.31
C ILE A 27 14.55 41.22 9.39
N LEU A 28 15.82 41.62 9.29
CA LEU A 28 16.79 41.01 8.39
C LEU A 28 17.25 39.66 8.96
N LEU A 29 17.06 38.58 8.21
CA LEU A 29 17.57 37.24 8.57
C LEU A 29 18.98 37.05 8.04
N ASP A 30 19.86 36.48 8.89
CA ASP A 30 21.28 36.23 8.61
C ASP A 30 22.03 37.45 8.04
N ASP A 31 21.60 38.68 8.44
CA ASP A 31 22.09 39.93 7.89
C ASP A 31 22.12 39.98 6.35
N ARG A 32 21.18 39.29 5.73
CA ARG A 32 21.18 39.02 4.29
C ARG A 32 19.76 39.04 3.69
N TYR A 33 18.82 38.25 4.25
CA TYR A 33 17.52 38.03 3.64
C TYR A 33 16.47 38.94 4.22
N ARG A 34 15.84 39.76 3.37
CA ARG A 34 14.76 40.70 3.78
C ARG A 34 13.40 40.16 3.37
N PRO A 35 12.53 39.80 4.32
CA PRO A 35 11.16 39.41 4.01
C PRO A 35 10.34 40.62 3.51
N ILE A 36 9.60 40.37 2.42
CA ILE A 36 8.83 41.43 1.73
C ILE A 36 7.33 41.25 1.93
N LYS A 37 6.84 40.03 1.76
CA LYS A 37 5.41 39.72 1.74
C LYS A 37 5.16 38.33 2.32
N PHE A 38 4.09 38.22 3.12
CA PHE A 38 3.56 36.94 3.54
C PHE A 38 2.89 36.22 2.35
N LEU A 39 3.25 34.96 2.08
CA LEU A 39 2.70 34.14 1.01
C LEU A 39 1.67 33.11 1.51
N GLY A 40 1.86 32.55 2.70
CA GLY A 40 0.94 31.57 3.25
C GLY A 40 1.44 30.93 4.54
N GLU A 41 0.54 30.19 5.18
CA GLU A 41 0.81 29.39 6.38
C GLU A 41 0.38 27.94 6.12
N GLY A 42 1.22 26.98 6.47
CA GLY A 42 0.99 25.54 6.33
C GLY A 42 1.26 24.78 7.62
N GLY A 43 1.14 23.47 7.59
CA GLY A 43 1.27 22.61 8.78
C GLY A 43 2.59 22.72 9.54
N PHE A 44 3.66 23.15 8.88
CA PHE A 44 5.00 23.26 9.48
C PHE A 44 5.48 24.71 9.68
N GLY A 45 4.73 25.71 9.23
CA GLY A 45 5.14 27.08 9.40
C GLY A 45 4.61 28.07 8.39
N ARG A 46 5.33 29.17 8.24
CA ARG A 46 4.97 30.30 7.39
C ARG A 46 5.95 30.50 6.25
N THR A 47 5.43 30.89 5.11
CA THR A 47 6.19 31.16 3.89
C THR A 47 6.11 32.64 3.54
N PHE A 48 7.26 33.23 3.20
CA PHE A 48 7.39 34.64 2.85
C PHE A 48 8.16 34.81 1.55
N GLN A 49 7.73 35.71 0.71
CA GLN A 49 8.57 36.25 -0.34
C GLN A 49 9.61 37.17 0.29
N ALA A 50 10.84 37.08 -0.14
CA ALA A 50 11.97 37.84 0.38
C ALA A 50 12.92 38.26 -0.76
N VAL A 51 13.91 39.06 -0.40
CA VAL A 51 15.05 39.35 -1.28
C VAL A 51 16.37 39.11 -0.55
N ASP A 52 17.36 38.66 -1.30
CA ASP A 52 18.74 38.53 -0.85
C ASP A 52 19.48 39.86 -1.11
N GLU A 53 19.66 40.66 -0.07
CA GLU A 53 20.33 41.96 -0.20
C GLU A 53 21.81 41.85 -0.57
N LYS A 54 22.46 40.72 -0.27
CA LYS A 54 23.86 40.44 -0.64
C LYS A 54 24.02 39.94 -2.10
N ARG A 55 22.88 39.59 -2.75
CA ARG A 55 22.82 39.18 -4.17
C ARG A 55 21.96 40.16 -4.98
N LEU A 56 22.23 41.45 -4.90
CA LEU A 56 21.54 42.50 -5.68
C LEU A 56 20.02 42.45 -5.57
N ASN A 57 19.49 42.14 -4.38
CA ASN A 57 18.08 41.95 -4.10
C ASN A 57 17.40 40.84 -4.94
N THR A 58 18.14 39.79 -5.23
CA THR A 58 17.57 38.60 -5.90
C THR A 58 16.37 38.07 -5.12
N PRO A 59 15.20 37.87 -5.77
CA PRO A 59 14.03 37.32 -5.10
C PRO A 59 14.28 35.88 -4.58
N CYS A 60 13.83 35.60 -3.36
CA CYS A 60 13.89 34.28 -2.73
C CYS A 60 12.62 34.02 -1.90
N VAL A 61 12.46 32.81 -1.43
CA VAL A 61 11.40 32.39 -0.51
C VAL A 61 12.01 32.02 0.82
N ILE A 62 11.47 32.54 1.91
CA ILE A 62 11.79 32.14 3.28
C ILE A 62 10.65 31.27 3.79
N LYS A 63 10.96 30.06 4.22
CA LYS A 63 10.09 29.22 5.04
C LYS A 63 10.54 29.30 6.49
N GLN A 64 9.65 29.77 7.35
CA GLN A 64 9.87 29.88 8.80
C GLN A 64 9.19 28.71 9.50
N PHE A 65 9.95 27.90 10.20
CA PHE A 65 9.41 26.79 10.98
C PHE A 65 8.65 27.30 12.21
N LEU A 66 7.37 26.97 12.30
CA LEU A 66 6.47 27.30 13.41
C LEU A 66 5.60 26.09 13.73
N PRO A 67 6.08 25.16 14.55
CA PRO A 67 5.26 24.00 14.94
C PRO A 67 4.04 24.48 15.73
N GLN A 68 2.86 24.05 15.32
CA GLN A 68 1.65 24.24 16.11
C GLN A 68 1.79 23.46 17.43
N GLN A 69 1.22 23.98 18.52
CA GLN A 69 1.37 23.46 19.88
C GLN A 69 1.17 21.95 19.95
N ALA A 70 2.26 21.22 20.10
CA ALA A 70 2.30 19.78 20.24
C ALA A 70 3.25 19.43 21.39
N GLY A 71 3.00 18.35 22.11
CA GLY A 71 3.89 17.86 23.16
C GLY A 71 5.34 17.66 22.67
N SER A 72 6.30 17.58 23.57
CA SER A 72 7.75 17.58 23.28
C SER A 72 8.20 16.62 22.16
N GLY A 73 7.59 15.44 22.03
CA GLY A 73 7.92 14.47 20.98
C GLY A 73 7.44 14.89 19.57
N ALA A 74 6.31 15.59 19.48
CA ALA A 74 5.81 16.07 18.18
C ALA A 74 6.61 17.28 17.67
N LEU A 75 7.10 18.14 18.58
CA LEU A 75 7.99 19.24 18.24
C LEU A 75 9.32 18.74 17.68
N GLN A 76 9.93 17.77 18.34
CA GLN A 76 11.17 17.14 17.86
C GLN A 76 10.99 16.56 16.46
N LYS A 77 9.89 15.86 16.24
CA LYS A 77 9.59 15.23 14.93
C LYS A 77 9.35 16.24 13.82
N ALA A 78 8.60 17.31 14.11
CA ALA A 78 8.39 18.41 13.16
C ALA A 78 9.71 19.09 12.79
N THR A 79 10.60 19.29 13.76
CA THR A 79 11.95 19.83 13.55
C THR A 79 12.78 18.94 12.64
N GLU A 80 12.78 17.62 12.89
CA GLU A 80 13.47 16.64 12.03
C GLU A 80 12.94 16.65 10.58
N LEU A 81 11.63 16.75 10.38
CA LEU A 81 11.04 16.82 9.05
C LEU A 81 11.44 18.09 8.29
N PHE A 82 11.47 19.21 8.96
CA PHE A 82 11.90 20.49 8.37
C PHE A 82 13.39 20.49 8.00
N GLN A 83 14.23 19.85 8.83
CA GLN A 83 15.65 19.64 8.53
C GLN A 83 15.84 18.67 7.35
N GLN A 84 15.00 17.63 7.26
CA GLN A 84 15.05 16.67 6.15
C GLN A 84 14.66 17.32 4.82
N GLU A 85 13.73 18.27 4.78
CA GLU A 85 13.41 19.04 3.57
C GLU A 85 14.65 19.76 3.03
N ALA A 86 15.34 20.51 3.91
CA ALA A 86 16.58 21.20 3.52
C ALA A 86 17.65 20.24 3.00
N LYS A 87 17.88 19.12 3.71
CA LYS A 87 18.86 18.10 3.32
C LYS A 87 18.54 17.53 1.93
N ARG A 88 17.30 17.25 1.64
CA ARG A 88 16.88 16.70 0.33
C ARG A 88 17.03 17.67 -0.82
N LEU A 89 16.63 18.92 -0.64
CA LEU A 89 16.88 19.95 -1.65
C LEU A 89 18.39 20.07 -1.93
N GLN A 90 19.23 19.96 -0.90
CA GLN A 90 20.67 19.93 -1.06
C GLN A 90 21.18 18.69 -1.81
N GLU A 91 20.66 17.51 -1.48
CA GLU A 91 21.05 16.22 -2.09
C GLU A 91 20.59 16.10 -3.55
N LEU A 92 19.39 16.62 -3.88
CA LEU A 92 18.90 16.67 -5.26
C LEU A 92 19.77 17.55 -6.17
N GLY A 93 20.49 18.54 -5.58
CA GLY A 93 21.29 19.48 -6.36
C GLY A 93 20.44 20.33 -7.30
N LYS A 94 21.08 20.88 -8.34
CA LYS A 94 20.42 21.78 -9.29
C LYS A 94 19.58 21.04 -10.32
N HIS A 95 18.31 21.39 -10.38
CA HIS A 95 17.40 20.95 -11.43
C HIS A 95 16.57 22.14 -11.94
N PRO A 96 16.40 22.33 -13.28
CA PRO A 96 15.76 23.54 -13.83
C PRO A 96 14.29 23.72 -13.44
N GLN A 97 13.65 22.74 -12.82
CA GLN A 97 12.23 22.77 -12.44
C GLN A 97 12.02 22.45 -10.94
N ILE A 98 13.06 22.50 -10.13
CA ILE A 98 13.03 22.39 -8.66
C ILE A 98 13.75 23.59 -8.09
N PRO A 99 13.18 24.33 -7.11
CA PRO A 99 13.86 25.45 -6.49
C PRO A 99 15.16 25.03 -5.79
N ASP A 100 16.25 25.73 -6.01
CA ASP A 100 17.51 25.50 -5.31
C ASP A 100 17.40 25.91 -3.84
N LEU A 101 18.04 25.14 -2.95
CA LEU A 101 18.26 25.51 -1.56
C LEU A 101 19.36 26.57 -1.48
N GLU A 102 19.04 27.78 -1.05
CA GLU A 102 19.99 28.88 -0.88
C GLU A 102 20.64 28.89 0.51
N ALA A 103 19.86 28.63 1.55
CA ALA A 103 20.34 28.61 2.93
C ALA A 103 19.41 27.83 3.87
N PHE A 104 20.00 27.30 4.94
CA PHE A 104 19.29 26.71 6.07
C PHE A 104 20.02 27.06 7.37
N PHE A 105 19.32 27.74 8.31
CA PHE A 105 19.97 28.22 9.55
C PHE A 105 18.97 28.44 10.69
N PRO A 106 19.42 28.36 11.94
CA PRO A 106 18.65 28.82 13.10
C PRO A 106 18.88 30.32 13.35
N GLN A 107 17.82 31.04 13.72
CA GLN A 107 17.88 32.42 14.24
C GLN A 107 16.75 32.65 15.23
N ASP A 108 17.01 33.35 16.35
CA ASP A 108 16.04 33.67 17.39
C ASP A 108 15.18 32.49 17.85
N GLY A 109 15.84 31.33 18.02
CA GLY A 109 15.20 30.07 18.45
C GLY A 109 14.27 29.44 17.41
N ARG A 110 14.33 29.85 16.14
CA ARG A 110 13.54 29.31 15.02
C ARG A 110 14.45 28.81 13.90
N LEU A 111 13.94 27.87 13.12
CA LEU A 111 14.62 27.40 11.91
C LEU A 111 14.04 28.10 10.68
N TYR A 112 14.94 28.40 9.75
CA TYR A 112 14.62 29.04 8.48
C TYR A 112 15.24 28.27 7.33
N LEU A 113 14.46 28.11 6.26
CA LEU A 113 14.91 27.58 4.98
C LEU A 113 14.70 28.68 3.94
N VAL A 114 15.72 28.92 3.12
CA VAL A 114 15.67 29.89 2.02
C VAL A 114 15.90 29.16 0.71
N GLN A 115 15.02 29.42 -0.27
CA GLN A 115 15.07 28.79 -1.58
C GLN A 115 14.71 29.79 -2.68
N ASP A 116 14.93 29.43 -3.95
CA ASP A 116 14.57 30.25 -5.09
C ASP A 116 13.09 30.67 -5.07
N PHE A 117 12.84 31.92 -5.49
CA PHE A 117 11.49 32.39 -5.74
C PHE A 117 11.08 32.12 -7.18
N ILE A 118 10.02 31.34 -7.38
CA ILE A 118 9.44 31.10 -8.69
C ILE A 118 8.35 32.12 -8.95
N ASP A 119 8.60 33.03 -9.89
CA ASP A 119 7.63 34.08 -10.27
C ASP A 119 6.53 33.50 -11.17
N GLY A 120 5.41 33.14 -10.56
CA GLY A 120 4.31 32.47 -11.23
C GLY A 120 3.09 32.28 -10.34
N GLN A 121 2.18 31.41 -10.77
CA GLN A 121 0.99 30.99 -10.03
C GLN A 121 1.01 29.47 -9.88
N ASN A 122 0.51 28.95 -8.74
CA ASN A 122 0.31 27.53 -8.63
C ASN A 122 -0.93 27.08 -9.44
N LEU A 123 -1.01 25.79 -9.76
CA LEU A 123 -2.09 25.27 -10.62
C LEU A 123 -3.48 25.42 -9.98
N LEU A 124 -3.59 25.50 -8.65
CA LEU A 124 -4.87 25.80 -8.00
C LEU A 124 -5.31 27.26 -8.25
N GLN A 125 -4.38 28.21 -8.17
CA GLN A 125 -4.66 29.63 -8.50
C GLN A 125 -4.98 29.80 -9.99
N GLU A 126 -4.28 29.08 -10.86
CA GLU A 126 -4.56 29.05 -12.30
C GLU A 126 -5.99 28.54 -12.55
N PHE A 127 -6.37 27.42 -11.92
CA PHE A 127 -7.74 26.89 -11.97
C PHE A 127 -8.78 27.89 -11.45
N GLN A 128 -8.52 28.54 -10.31
CA GLN A 128 -9.45 29.54 -9.73
C GLN A 128 -9.68 30.73 -10.67
N ASN A 129 -8.68 31.10 -11.45
CA ASN A 129 -8.74 32.24 -12.37
C ASN A 129 -9.32 31.88 -13.76
N GLN A 130 -9.07 30.67 -14.25
CA GLN A 130 -9.35 30.26 -15.63
C GLN A 130 -10.39 29.15 -15.76
N GLY A 131 -10.75 28.46 -14.65
CA GLY A 131 -11.63 27.31 -14.64
C GLY A 131 -10.89 26.00 -14.95
N THR A 132 -11.66 24.99 -15.36
CA THR A 132 -11.17 23.63 -15.65
C THR A 132 -10.19 23.61 -16.82
N LEU A 133 -9.16 22.76 -16.70
CA LEU A 133 -8.21 22.54 -17.77
C LEU A 133 -8.74 21.53 -18.81
N ASN A 134 -8.29 21.66 -20.05
CA ASN A 134 -8.61 20.73 -21.12
C ASN A 134 -7.54 19.63 -21.30
N GLU A 135 -7.82 18.64 -22.15
CA GLU A 135 -6.91 17.52 -22.41
C GLU A 135 -5.51 17.95 -22.86
N PRO A 136 -5.31 18.87 -23.85
CA PRO A 136 -3.99 19.35 -24.21
C PRO A 136 -3.20 19.96 -23.05
N GLN A 137 -3.86 20.71 -22.17
CA GLN A 137 -3.20 21.33 -21.01
C GLN A 137 -2.77 20.25 -19.98
N ILE A 138 -3.58 19.23 -19.76
CA ILE A 138 -3.22 18.10 -18.89
C ILE A 138 -2.06 17.28 -19.49
N ARG A 139 -2.07 17.04 -20.80
CA ARG A 139 -0.93 16.38 -21.47
C ARG A 139 0.37 17.15 -21.27
N ASN A 140 0.33 18.47 -21.41
CA ASN A 140 1.50 19.32 -21.15
C ASN A 140 1.98 19.20 -19.70
N ILE A 141 1.07 19.22 -18.71
CA ILE A 141 1.44 19.02 -17.30
C ILE A 141 2.15 17.67 -17.11
N LEU A 142 1.62 16.59 -17.68
CA LEU A 142 2.23 15.26 -17.59
C LEU A 142 3.61 15.25 -18.28
N ILE A 143 3.72 15.76 -19.50
CA ILE A 143 4.98 15.78 -20.28
C ILE A 143 6.06 16.59 -19.56
N GLU A 144 5.71 17.70 -18.91
CA GLU A 144 6.67 18.55 -18.21
C GLU A 144 7.08 18.02 -16.84
N LEU A 145 6.16 17.38 -16.07
CA LEU A 145 6.44 16.97 -14.69
C LEU A 145 6.94 15.53 -14.57
N LEU A 146 6.61 14.62 -15.50
CA LEU A 146 7.10 13.24 -15.44
C LEU A 146 8.64 13.14 -15.50
N PRO A 147 9.37 13.93 -16.31
CA PRO A 147 10.83 13.95 -16.21
C PRO A 147 11.37 14.44 -14.86
N VAL A 148 10.69 15.42 -14.23
CA VAL A 148 11.04 15.90 -12.89
C VAL A 148 10.86 14.79 -11.86
N LEU A 149 9.73 14.05 -11.93
CA LEU A 149 9.47 12.91 -11.05
C LEU A 149 10.50 11.80 -11.28
N GLN A 150 10.83 11.48 -12.52
CA GLN A 150 11.88 10.49 -12.80
C GLN A 150 13.21 10.90 -12.18
N PHE A 151 13.61 12.17 -12.32
CA PHE A 151 14.84 12.69 -11.74
C PHE A 151 14.87 12.53 -10.20
N ILE A 152 13.81 12.93 -9.49
CA ILE A 152 13.78 12.78 -8.02
C ILE A 152 13.75 11.32 -7.59
N HIS A 153 13.05 10.45 -8.33
CA HIS A 153 12.98 9.01 -8.06
C HIS A 153 14.34 8.31 -8.29
N ASP A 154 15.09 8.68 -9.31
CA ASP A 154 16.44 8.18 -9.57
C ASP A 154 17.41 8.56 -8.43
N ASN A 155 17.18 9.73 -7.82
CA ASN A 155 17.87 10.19 -6.61
C ASN A 155 17.25 9.63 -5.31
N LYS A 156 16.38 8.61 -5.39
CA LYS A 156 15.73 7.92 -4.25
C LYS A 156 14.87 8.84 -3.37
N VAL A 157 14.39 9.94 -3.93
CA VAL A 157 13.45 10.85 -3.27
C VAL A 157 12.04 10.58 -3.77
N ILE A 158 11.07 10.55 -2.86
CA ILE A 158 9.63 10.49 -3.15
C ILE A 158 9.02 11.77 -2.61
N HIS A 159 8.28 12.49 -3.43
CA HIS A 159 7.73 13.81 -3.07
C HIS A 159 6.63 13.74 -2.01
N ARG A 160 5.66 12.85 -2.18
CA ARG A 160 4.54 12.51 -1.26
C ARG A 160 3.46 13.56 -1.07
N ASP A 161 3.58 14.73 -1.65
CA ASP A 161 2.56 15.77 -1.56
C ASP A 161 2.35 16.49 -2.90
N ILE A 162 2.19 15.71 -3.98
CA ILE A 162 1.88 16.26 -5.31
C ILE A 162 0.41 16.64 -5.33
N LYS A 163 0.17 17.95 -5.50
CA LYS A 163 -1.14 18.57 -5.59
C LYS A 163 -1.03 19.92 -6.32
N PRO A 164 -2.14 20.52 -6.77
CA PRO A 164 -2.11 21.75 -7.55
C PRO A 164 -1.38 22.92 -6.86
N GLU A 165 -1.42 23.00 -5.52
CA GLU A 165 -0.76 24.02 -4.74
C GLU A 165 0.77 23.95 -4.80
N ASN A 166 1.31 22.73 -4.98
CA ASN A 166 2.75 22.45 -4.98
C ASN A 166 3.36 22.41 -6.38
N ILE A 167 2.62 22.81 -7.41
CA ILE A 167 3.09 22.91 -8.80
C ILE A 167 2.89 24.35 -9.24
N ILE A 168 3.98 25.08 -9.49
CA ILE A 168 3.95 26.47 -9.96
C ILE A 168 4.21 26.53 -11.45
N ARG A 169 3.32 27.21 -12.20
CA ARG A 169 3.61 27.64 -13.56
C ARG A 169 4.22 29.03 -13.50
N SER A 170 5.47 29.14 -13.88
CA SER A 170 6.19 30.42 -13.94
C SER A 170 5.68 31.30 -15.10
N LYS A 171 5.99 32.58 -15.07
CA LYS A 171 5.58 33.53 -16.13
C LYS A 171 6.07 33.18 -17.54
N ASN A 172 7.14 32.42 -17.66
CA ASN A 172 7.64 31.89 -18.93
C ASN A 172 6.95 30.59 -19.37
N GLY A 173 5.96 30.09 -18.60
CA GLY A 173 5.15 28.90 -18.91
C GLY A 173 5.68 27.60 -18.31
N GLN A 174 6.92 27.53 -17.85
CA GLN A 174 7.55 26.33 -17.31
C GLN A 174 6.95 25.93 -15.94
N LEU A 175 6.75 24.63 -15.72
CA LEU A 175 6.28 24.09 -14.45
C LEU A 175 7.44 23.81 -13.49
N PHE A 176 7.21 24.13 -12.22
CA PHE A 176 8.13 23.85 -11.12
C PHE A 176 7.42 23.01 -10.07
N LEU A 177 8.10 22.00 -9.56
CA LEU A 177 7.64 21.20 -8.42
C LEU A 177 8.29 21.76 -7.15
N ILE A 178 7.45 22.13 -6.19
CA ILE A 178 7.88 22.78 -4.94
C ILE A 178 7.43 21.95 -3.73
N ASP A 179 8.00 22.23 -2.57
CA ASP A 179 7.53 21.73 -1.25
C ASP A 179 7.83 20.25 -0.97
N PHE A 180 9.11 19.93 -0.77
CA PHE A 180 9.61 18.58 -0.47
C PHE A 180 9.50 18.18 1.03
N GLY A 181 8.73 18.95 1.83
CA GLY A 181 8.71 18.87 3.29
C GLY A 181 8.08 17.63 3.92
N VAL A 182 7.36 16.83 3.15
CA VAL A 182 6.65 15.62 3.67
C VAL A 182 7.36 14.33 3.28
N SER A 183 8.40 14.43 2.46
CA SER A 183 9.11 13.29 1.94
C SER A 183 9.92 12.57 3.03
N LYS A 184 9.87 11.24 3.11
CA LYS A 184 10.59 10.39 4.07
C LYS A 184 11.45 9.37 3.33
N GLU A 185 12.65 9.10 3.84
CA GLU A 185 13.41 7.93 3.41
C GLU A 185 12.67 6.63 3.70
N THR A 186 12.90 5.63 2.88
CA THR A 186 12.37 4.25 2.95
C THR A 186 12.90 3.45 4.15
N SER A 187 13.04 4.03 5.33
CA SER A 187 13.40 3.29 6.54
C SER A 187 12.30 3.40 7.61
N GLY A 188 11.70 2.26 7.83
CA GLY A 188 10.70 1.85 8.77
C GLY A 188 10.31 2.75 9.95
N SER A 189 8.99 2.78 10.15
CA SER A 189 8.30 2.88 11.43
C SER A 189 8.68 4.02 12.39
N ILE A 190 7.77 5.02 12.49
CA ILE A 190 7.42 5.68 13.78
C ILE A 190 6.27 6.72 13.57
N LEU A 191 5.96 7.18 12.34
CA LEU A 191 4.95 8.25 12.12
C LEU A 191 3.48 7.82 12.34
N THR A 192 3.16 6.54 12.30
CA THR A 192 1.81 6.00 12.58
C THR A 192 1.40 6.06 14.06
N ARG A 193 2.29 6.41 14.98
CA ARG A 193 1.97 6.51 16.41
C ARG A 193 1.45 7.88 16.86
N ILE A 194 1.45 8.91 16.03
CA ILE A 194 1.06 10.28 16.42
C ILE A 194 0.01 10.85 15.44
N GLY A 195 -0.97 10.10 14.99
CA GLY A 195 -2.18 10.66 14.35
C GLY A 195 -1.98 11.64 13.16
N THR A 196 -0.79 11.77 12.61
CA THR A 196 -0.52 12.62 11.44
C THR A 196 -0.48 11.77 10.19
N THR A 197 -1.56 11.81 9.43
CA THR A 197 -1.65 11.27 8.07
C THR A 197 -0.59 11.94 7.20
N VAL A 198 0.32 11.17 6.61
CA VAL A 198 1.36 11.69 5.71
C VAL A 198 0.74 11.91 4.32
N GLY A 199 0.67 13.15 3.88
CA GLY A 199 0.08 13.55 2.60
C GLY A 199 -1.26 14.27 2.75
N THR A 200 -1.67 14.95 1.69
CA THR A 200 -2.93 15.70 1.66
C THR A 200 -4.10 14.75 1.38
N PRO A 201 -5.13 14.66 2.27
CA PRO A 201 -6.32 13.85 2.02
C PRO A 201 -6.94 14.16 0.66
N GLY A 202 -7.35 13.11 -0.06
CA GLY A 202 -7.93 13.22 -1.39
C GLY A 202 -6.91 13.32 -2.54
N TYR A 203 -5.59 13.39 -2.26
CA TYR A 203 -4.52 13.32 -3.25
C TYR A 203 -3.58 12.13 -3.00
N ALA A 204 -3.32 11.83 -1.75
CA ALA A 204 -2.43 10.77 -1.36
C ALA A 204 -3.05 9.39 -1.66
N PRO A 205 -2.29 8.46 -2.25
CA PRO A 205 -2.77 7.11 -2.52
C PRO A 205 -2.95 6.28 -1.23
N PRO A 206 -3.73 5.19 -1.27
CA PRO A 206 -4.04 4.38 -0.10
C PRO A 206 -2.82 3.89 0.68
N GLU A 207 -1.76 3.45 -0.01
CA GLU A 207 -0.53 2.99 0.63
C GLU A 207 0.20 4.10 1.39
N GLN A 208 0.19 5.32 0.87
CA GLN A 208 0.83 6.47 1.51
C GLN A 208 0.08 6.89 2.79
N LEU A 209 -1.26 6.89 2.76
CA LEU A 209 -2.10 7.12 3.94
C LEU A 209 -1.86 6.08 5.03
N ARG A 210 -1.38 4.89 4.66
CA ARG A 210 -0.99 3.79 5.54
C ARG A 210 0.48 3.86 5.99
N GLY A 211 1.21 4.92 5.62
CA GLY A 211 2.58 5.17 6.05
C GLY A 211 3.69 4.64 5.12
N THR A 212 3.33 4.02 4.00
CA THR A 212 4.29 3.52 2.99
C THR A 212 4.09 4.26 1.68
N ALA A 213 5.14 4.86 1.13
CA ALA A 213 5.10 5.50 -0.18
C ALA A 213 6.16 4.89 -1.10
N TYR A 214 5.82 4.77 -2.37
CA TYR A 214 6.67 4.29 -3.46
C TYR A 214 6.86 5.39 -4.51
N HIS A 215 7.77 5.22 -5.45
CA HIS A 215 7.92 6.15 -6.58
C HIS A 215 6.59 6.33 -7.34
N ASN A 216 5.83 5.26 -7.53
CA ASN A 216 4.53 5.32 -8.19
C ASN A 216 3.38 5.86 -7.31
N SER A 217 3.63 6.16 -6.04
CA SER A 217 2.71 6.95 -5.22
C SER A 217 2.62 8.40 -5.71
N ASP A 218 3.74 8.97 -6.15
CA ASP A 218 3.77 10.30 -6.76
C ASP A 218 3.03 10.31 -8.11
N LEU A 219 3.11 9.23 -8.89
CA LEU A 219 2.36 9.09 -10.15
C LEU A 219 0.85 9.09 -9.89
N TYR A 220 0.39 8.39 -8.87
CA TYR A 220 -1.02 8.42 -8.45
C TYR A 220 -1.45 9.83 -8.07
N SER A 221 -0.70 10.51 -7.22
CA SER A 221 -1.02 11.88 -6.77
C SER A 221 -1.02 12.89 -7.93
N LEU A 222 -0.14 12.69 -8.92
CA LEU A 222 -0.13 13.48 -10.15
C LEU A 222 -1.41 13.22 -10.99
N ALA A 223 -1.83 11.97 -11.14
CA ALA A 223 -3.07 11.63 -11.83
C ALA A 223 -4.30 12.22 -11.12
N VAL A 224 -4.38 12.13 -9.80
CA VAL A 224 -5.43 12.78 -9.01
C VAL A 224 -5.45 14.29 -9.24
N THR A 225 -4.27 14.93 -9.23
CA THR A 225 -4.12 16.36 -9.55
C THR A 225 -4.70 16.69 -10.93
N CYS A 226 -4.34 15.91 -11.96
CA CYS A 226 -4.86 16.07 -13.32
C CYS A 226 -6.38 15.91 -13.39
N VAL A 227 -6.93 14.88 -12.77
CA VAL A 227 -8.37 14.61 -12.76
C VAL A 227 -9.16 15.73 -12.07
N ARG A 228 -8.65 16.28 -10.97
CA ARG A 228 -9.29 17.41 -10.28
C ARG A 228 -9.27 18.68 -11.11
N LEU A 229 -8.16 18.98 -11.76
CA LEU A 229 -8.04 20.13 -12.66
C LEU A 229 -8.93 20.00 -13.92
N LEU A 230 -9.14 18.78 -14.42
CA LEU A 230 -10.06 18.49 -15.53
C LEU A 230 -11.53 18.66 -15.15
N THR A 231 -11.91 18.20 -13.97
CA THR A 231 -13.32 18.10 -13.56
C THR A 231 -13.80 19.28 -12.73
N GLY A 232 -12.87 20.02 -12.12
CA GLY A 232 -13.18 21.11 -11.18
C GLY A 232 -13.71 20.64 -9.83
N HIS A 233 -13.61 19.33 -9.51
CA HIS A 233 -14.10 18.77 -8.26
C HIS A 233 -12.93 18.51 -7.30
N PHE A 234 -12.92 19.24 -6.20
CA PHE A 234 -11.90 19.15 -5.15
C PHE A 234 -12.49 18.55 -3.86
N PRO A 235 -11.67 17.93 -2.99
CA PRO A 235 -12.15 17.44 -1.70
C PRO A 235 -12.72 18.59 -0.87
N LYS A 236 -13.84 18.35 -0.21
CA LYS A 236 -14.43 19.35 0.69
C LYS A 236 -13.83 19.26 2.08
N SER A 237 -13.98 20.33 2.86
CA SER A 237 -13.49 20.40 4.25
C SER A 237 -14.15 19.40 5.19
N ASP A 238 -15.32 18.88 4.85
CA ASP A 238 -16.03 17.82 5.58
C ASP A 238 -15.52 16.40 5.25
N GLY A 239 -14.51 16.28 4.38
CA GLY A 239 -13.95 15.02 3.91
C GLY A 239 -14.73 14.35 2.78
N SER A 240 -15.83 14.94 2.31
CA SER A 240 -16.57 14.41 1.16
C SER A 240 -15.85 14.67 -0.15
N ASP A 241 -15.84 13.67 -1.04
CA ASP A 241 -15.23 13.72 -2.36
C ASP A 241 -16.20 13.21 -3.43
N GLN A 242 -16.57 14.06 -4.37
CA GLN A 242 -17.52 13.70 -5.44
C GLN A 242 -16.88 12.82 -6.52
N LEU A 243 -15.55 12.80 -6.61
CA LEU A 243 -14.83 12.02 -7.61
C LEU A 243 -14.52 10.60 -7.17
N PHE A 244 -14.60 10.31 -5.87
CA PHE A 244 -14.29 8.98 -5.34
C PHE A 244 -15.49 8.37 -4.62
N ASP A 245 -15.97 7.24 -5.12
CA ASP A 245 -17.03 6.46 -4.49
C ASP A 245 -16.43 5.54 -3.42
N THR A 246 -16.57 5.92 -2.16
CA THR A 246 -16.02 5.16 -1.02
C THR A 246 -16.69 3.80 -0.82
N ASN A 247 -17.91 3.59 -1.33
CA ASN A 247 -18.60 2.30 -1.21
C ASN A 247 -18.09 1.29 -2.25
N ARG A 248 -17.71 1.79 -3.43
CA ARG A 248 -17.17 0.96 -4.53
C ARG A 248 -15.66 1.00 -4.61
N MET A 249 -15.02 1.91 -3.88
CA MET A 249 -13.58 2.17 -3.96
C MET A 249 -13.14 2.51 -5.39
N GLU A 250 -13.92 3.36 -6.08
CA GLU A 250 -13.72 3.66 -7.50
C GLU A 250 -13.72 5.16 -7.79
N TRP A 251 -12.85 5.57 -8.70
CA TRP A 251 -12.85 6.91 -9.26
C TRP A 251 -14.01 7.10 -10.24
N GLN A 252 -14.86 8.12 -10.04
CA GLN A 252 -16.05 8.43 -10.85
C GLN A 252 -15.83 9.60 -11.82
N TRP A 253 -14.60 10.04 -12.05
CA TRP A 253 -14.25 11.25 -12.79
C TRP A 253 -14.74 11.25 -14.24
N ARG A 254 -14.87 10.08 -14.90
CA ARG A 254 -15.40 9.95 -16.25
C ARG A 254 -16.84 10.47 -16.44
N LYS A 255 -17.58 10.61 -15.34
CA LYS A 255 -18.93 11.19 -15.41
C LYS A 255 -18.92 12.68 -15.73
N TYR A 256 -17.79 13.34 -15.54
CA TYR A 256 -17.67 14.79 -15.60
C TYR A 256 -16.87 15.26 -16.82
N VAL A 257 -16.06 14.40 -17.44
CA VAL A 257 -15.19 14.77 -18.56
C VAL A 257 -15.03 13.61 -19.54
N SER A 258 -14.98 13.94 -20.84
CA SER A 258 -14.68 13.00 -21.92
C SER A 258 -13.32 13.33 -22.49
N LEU A 259 -12.43 12.34 -22.50
CA LEU A 259 -11.04 12.43 -23.00
C LEU A 259 -10.82 11.41 -24.10
N SER A 260 -9.70 11.53 -24.81
CA SER A 260 -9.22 10.48 -25.70
C SER A 260 -9.04 9.16 -24.93
N GLN A 261 -9.21 8.04 -25.63
CA GLN A 261 -9.04 6.71 -25.03
C GLN A 261 -7.63 6.52 -24.45
N GLU A 262 -6.63 7.07 -25.11
CA GLU A 262 -5.23 7.00 -24.71
C GLU A 262 -5.00 7.69 -23.35
N LEU A 263 -5.37 8.98 -23.22
CA LEU A 263 -5.18 9.71 -21.95
C LEU A 263 -6.05 9.10 -20.83
N THR A 264 -7.25 8.64 -21.16
CA THR A 264 -8.11 7.92 -20.24
C THR A 264 -7.40 6.70 -19.67
N THR A 265 -6.83 5.84 -20.52
CA THR A 265 -6.10 4.64 -20.11
C THR A 265 -4.89 4.98 -19.25
N VAL A 266 -4.14 6.03 -19.61
CA VAL A 266 -2.98 6.47 -18.83
C VAL A 266 -3.40 6.91 -17.43
N LEU A 267 -4.39 7.79 -17.31
CA LEU A 267 -4.86 8.27 -16.00
C LEU A 267 -5.45 7.14 -15.16
N GLU A 268 -6.21 6.22 -15.74
CA GLU A 268 -6.77 5.07 -15.02
C GLU A 268 -5.71 4.11 -14.52
N THR A 269 -4.67 3.87 -15.31
CA THR A 269 -3.54 3.03 -14.86
C THR A 269 -2.77 3.71 -13.73
N MET A 270 -2.57 5.03 -13.79
CA MET A 270 -1.94 5.78 -12.70
C MET A 270 -2.80 5.81 -11.43
N LEU A 271 -4.13 5.81 -11.55
CA LEU A 271 -5.10 5.85 -10.46
C LEU A 271 -5.43 4.48 -9.85
N GLN A 272 -4.80 3.40 -10.28
CA GLN A 272 -5.03 2.10 -9.67
C GLN A 272 -4.70 2.14 -8.17
N ASP A 273 -5.59 1.59 -7.33
CA ASP A 273 -5.39 1.56 -5.87
C ASP A 273 -4.17 0.73 -5.48
N ILE A 274 -3.90 -0.33 -6.23
CA ILE A 274 -2.79 -1.24 -5.98
C ILE A 274 -1.54 -0.73 -6.72
N PRO A 275 -0.43 -0.40 -6.02
CA PRO A 275 0.75 0.19 -6.64
C PRO A 275 1.38 -0.62 -7.78
N VAL A 276 1.32 -1.96 -7.73
CA VAL A 276 1.90 -2.81 -8.80
C VAL A 276 1.09 -2.76 -10.11
N ASN A 277 -0.18 -2.35 -10.05
CA ASN A 277 -1.03 -2.19 -11.24
C ASN A 277 -0.85 -0.81 -11.90
N ARG A 278 -0.06 0.07 -11.29
CA ARG A 278 0.32 1.37 -11.87
C ARG A 278 1.56 1.21 -12.74
N TYR A 279 1.84 2.22 -13.54
CA TYR A 279 3.18 2.38 -14.11
C TYR A 279 4.22 2.37 -12.99
N GLN A 280 5.35 1.69 -13.20
CA GLN A 280 6.38 1.56 -12.19
C GLN A 280 7.40 2.70 -12.21
N SER A 281 7.40 3.50 -13.29
CA SER A 281 8.27 4.66 -13.46
C SER A 281 7.56 5.79 -14.21
N ALA A 282 8.02 7.01 -14.03
CA ALA A 282 7.54 8.15 -14.81
C ALA A 282 7.87 8.01 -16.31
N THR A 283 8.98 7.33 -16.63
CA THR A 283 9.37 7.02 -18.00
C THR A 283 8.35 6.11 -18.70
N GLU A 284 7.77 5.12 -18.01
CA GLU A 284 6.72 4.27 -18.57
C GLU A 284 5.46 5.07 -18.91
N VAL A 285 5.07 6.03 -18.05
CA VAL A 285 3.94 6.93 -18.35
C VAL A 285 4.22 7.79 -19.57
N LEU A 286 5.42 8.36 -19.69
CA LEU A 286 5.83 9.14 -20.87
C LEU A 286 5.79 8.32 -22.15
N ALA A 287 6.26 7.07 -22.09
CA ALA A 287 6.21 6.16 -23.25
C ALA A 287 4.76 5.87 -23.66
N ALA A 288 3.85 5.67 -22.69
CA ALA A 288 2.44 5.45 -22.98
C ALA A 288 1.76 6.68 -23.61
N LEU A 289 2.15 7.91 -23.20
CA LEU A 289 1.66 9.17 -23.76
C LEU A 289 2.22 9.47 -25.17
N SER A 290 3.38 8.89 -25.52
CA SER A 290 4.09 9.18 -26.77
C SER A 290 3.75 8.22 -27.91
N ASN A 291 3.11 7.09 -27.62
CA ASN A 291 2.74 6.07 -28.61
C ASN A 291 1.56 6.52 -29.51
N GLN A 292 1.72 7.66 -30.18
CA GLN A 292 0.95 7.96 -31.39
C GLN A 292 1.55 7.19 -32.59
N LYS A 293 0.85 6.13 -33.00
CA LYS A 293 0.93 5.30 -34.22
C LYS A 293 1.56 3.93 -34.01
N THR A 294 0.79 2.99 -34.04
CA THR A 294 0.48 1.98 -35.06
C THR A 294 -0.14 0.80 -34.30
N ILE A 295 -1.43 0.64 -34.41
CA ILE A 295 -2.03 -0.69 -34.27
C ILE A 295 -1.50 -1.48 -35.45
N VAL A 296 -0.33 -2.06 -35.31
CA VAL A 296 0.09 -3.18 -36.15
C VAL A 296 -0.46 -4.41 -35.48
N ILE A 297 -1.59 -4.88 -35.97
CA ILE A 297 -2.02 -6.26 -35.79
C ILE A 297 -0.84 -7.11 -36.23
N PRO A 298 -0.23 -7.94 -35.38
CA PRO A 298 0.79 -8.86 -35.83
C PRO A 298 0.12 -9.87 -36.79
N THR A 299 0.36 -9.75 -38.08
CA THR A 299 0.14 -10.86 -38.99
C THR A 299 1.11 -11.95 -38.59
N PRO A 300 0.65 -13.22 -38.48
CA PRO A 300 1.53 -14.32 -38.15
C PRO A 300 2.61 -14.43 -39.26
N PRO A 301 3.87 -14.67 -38.91
CA PRO A 301 4.94 -14.85 -39.86
C PRO A 301 4.66 -16.06 -40.75
N PRO A 302 5.05 -16.01 -42.05
CA PRO A 302 4.87 -17.15 -42.93
C PRO A 302 5.69 -18.33 -42.44
N GLN A 303 5.02 -19.49 -42.33
CA GLN A 303 5.65 -20.74 -42.01
C GLN A 303 6.70 -21.10 -43.10
N THR A 304 7.96 -20.98 -42.77
CA THR A 304 9.02 -21.68 -43.50
C THR A 304 9.25 -23.03 -42.78
N SER A 305 8.89 -24.06 -43.50
CA SER A 305 9.18 -25.45 -43.21
C SER A 305 10.68 -25.67 -43.03
N GLN A 306 11.08 -26.22 -41.88
CA GLN A 306 12.05 -27.29 -41.73
C GLN A 306 12.31 -27.55 -40.24
N ASN A 307 11.70 -28.58 -39.74
CA ASN A 307 11.98 -29.10 -38.40
C ASN A 307 12.59 -30.52 -38.53
N PRO A 308 13.87 -30.74 -38.16
CA PRO A 308 14.55 -32.05 -38.32
C PRO A 308 14.32 -33.03 -37.16
N PHE A 309 13.24 -32.88 -36.37
CA PHE A 309 12.95 -33.83 -35.29
C PHE A 309 11.60 -34.55 -35.42
N GLN A 310 11.22 -34.95 -36.65
CA GLN A 310 10.13 -35.91 -36.89
C GLN A 310 10.66 -37.28 -37.35
N GLN A 311 11.40 -37.96 -36.51
CA GLN A 311 11.61 -39.41 -36.60
C GLN A 311 11.93 -39.94 -35.20
N ILE A 312 10.93 -40.34 -34.50
CA ILE A 312 10.86 -41.37 -33.41
C ILE A 312 9.52 -41.14 -32.70
N PHE A 313 8.44 -41.64 -33.23
CA PHE A 313 7.22 -42.07 -32.52
C PHE A 313 6.20 -42.54 -33.56
N GLN A 314 6.52 -43.68 -34.16
CA GLN A 314 5.50 -44.58 -34.70
C GLN A 314 5.56 -45.86 -33.88
N PHE A 315 4.37 -46.40 -33.63
CA PHE A 315 4.05 -47.64 -32.92
C PHE A 315 3.91 -47.53 -31.39
N ILE A 316 2.66 -47.22 -30.96
CA ILE A 316 1.90 -48.05 -30.02
C ILE A 316 0.43 -47.56 -30.10
N SER A 317 -0.46 -48.42 -30.55
CA SER A 317 -1.91 -48.24 -30.60
C SER A 317 -2.51 -48.26 -29.18
N PRO A 318 -3.54 -47.42 -28.88
CA PRO A 318 -4.13 -47.43 -27.54
C PRO A 318 -4.99 -48.66 -27.28
N PRO A 319 -4.97 -49.23 -26.07
CA PRO A 319 -5.89 -50.27 -25.67
C PRO A 319 -7.31 -49.68 -25.46
N THR A 320 -8.26 -50.31 -26.07
CA THR A 320 -9.69 -50.13 -25.89
C THR A 320 -10.11 -50.63 -24.52
N ASN A 321 -10.43 -49.71 -23.59
CA ASN A 321 -11.47 -49.76 -22.57
C ASN A 321 -11.23 -48.64 -21.53
N PRO A 322 -12.23 -47.81 -21.22
CA PRO A 322 -12.09 -46.78 -20.18
C PRO A 322 -12.07 -47.47 -18.79
N PRO A 323 -11.15 -47.08 -17.91
CA PRO A 323 -11.19 -47.54 -16.53
C PRO A 323 -12.40 -46.92 -15.81
N LYS A 324 -13.12 -47.75 -15.07
CA LYS A 324 -14.19 -47.41 -14.15
C LYS A 324 -13.74 -46.29 -13.18
N PRO A 325 -14.60 -45.33 -12.81
CA PRO A 325 -14.25 -44.31 -11.83
C PRO A 325 -13.86 -44.97 -10.49
N PRO A 326 -12.83 -44.47 -9.82
CA PRO A 326 -12.47 -44.98 -8.51
C PRO A 326 -13.60 -44.68 -7.52
N THR A 327 -14.09 -45.74 -6.90
CA THR A 327 -14.97 -45.70 -5.73
C THR A 327 -14.34 -44.83 -4.65
N ASN A 328 -15.14 -43.96 -4.03
CA ASN A 328 -14.85 -43.18 -2.84
C ASN A 328 -14.04 -44.04 -1.84
N THR A 329 -12.75 -43.84 -1.81
CA THR A 329 -11.92 -44.33 -0.71
C THR A 329 -12.04 -43.29 0.39
N SER A 330 -12.83 -43.57 1.40
CA SER A 330 -12.83 -42.86 2.68
C SER A 330 -11.38 -42.76 3.13
N LEU A 331 -10.83 -41.57 3.15
CA LEU A 331 -9.53 -41.28 3.74
C LEU A 331 -9.62 -41.63 5.23
N ASN A 332 -9.14 -42.80 5.60
CA ASN A 332 -8.98 -43.20 6.99
C ASN A 332 -7.90 -42.31 7.60
N ILE A 333 -8.32 -41.17 8.13
CA ILE A 333 -7.48 -40.30 8.98
C ILE A 333 -7.29 -41.07 10.28
N ASN A 334 -6.08 -41.60 10.49
CA ASN A 334 -5.74 -42.28 11.73
C ASN A 334 -5.75 -41.27 12.88
N PRO A 335 -6.64 -41.38 13.90
CA PRO A 335 -6.74 -40.42 15.01
C PRO A 335 -5.48 -40.31 15.87
N GLN A 336 -4.50 -41.20 15.70
CA GLN A 336 -3.24 -41.24 16.45
C GLN A 336 -2.19 -40.22 15.97
N SER A 337 -2.43 -39.46 14.90
CA SER A 337 -1.47 -38.54 14.33
C SER A 337 -1.62 -37.07 14.77
N SER A 338 -2.72 -36.69 15.42
CA SER A 338 -2.93 -35.35 16.00
C SER A 338 -2.29 -35.23 17.38
N PHE A 339 -1.84 -34.05 17.77
CA PHE A 339 -1.27 -33.81 19.10
C PHE A 339 -1.75 -32.51 19.72
N THR A 340 -1.53 -32.35 21.02
CA THR A 340 -1.89 -31.15 21.77
C THR A 340 -0.67 -30.60 22.48
N GLU A 341 -0.36 -29.32 22.27
CA GLU A 341 0.65 -28.58 23.03
C GLU A 341 0.03 -27.99 24.30
N ASP A 342 0.74 -28.13 25.41
CA ASP A 342 0.39 -27.44 26.65
C ASP A 342 1.13 -26.09 26.71
N LEU A 343 0.36 -25.00 26.60
CA LEU A 343 0.89 -23.65 26.65
C LEU A 343 1.01 -23.12 28.10
N GLY A 344 0.69 -23.94 29.08
CA GLY A 344 0.66 -23.60 30.51
C GLY A 344 -0.68 -23.02 30.96
N LYS A 345 -0.93 -23.06 32.30
CA LYS A 345 -2.15 -22.56 32.92
C LYS A 345 -3.45 -23.21 32.38
N GLY A 346 -3.36 -24.46 31.90
CA GLY A 346 -4.49 -25.17 31.32
C GLY A 346 -4.87 -24.74 29.88
N ILE A 347 -4.09 -23.89 29.25
CA ILE A 347 -4.30 -23.47 27.84
C ILE A 347 -3.64 -24.49 26.92
N LYS A 348 -4.41 -25.01 25.98
CA LYS A 348 -3.98 -26.03 25.04
C LYS A 348 -4.05 -25.54 23.62
N LEU A 349 -3.12 -26.00 22.74
CA LEU A 349 -3.13 -25.79 21.32
C LEU A 349 -3.25 -27.17 20.63
N GLU A 350 -4.40 -27.42 20.01
CA GLU A 350 -4.68 -28.66 19.27
C GLU A 350 -4.13 -28.55 17.84
N MET A 351 -3.32 -29.54 17.45
CA MET A 351 -2.69 -29.62 16.13
C MET A 351 -3.21 -30.85 15.39
N ILE A 352 -3.78 -30.65 14.22
CA ILE A 352 -4.32 -31.70 13.35
C ILE A 352 -3.26 -32.11 12.34
N ALA A 353 -3.05 -33.43 12.17
CA ALA A 353 -2.20 -33.96 11.13
C ALA A 353 -2.88 -33.82 9.77
N ILE A 354 -2.25 -33.08 8.87
CA ILE A 354 -2.69 -32.91 7.49
C ILE A 354 -1.88 -33.87 6.61
N PRO A 355 -2.53 -34.84 5.92
CA PRO A 355 -1.83 -35.76 5.04
C PRO A 355 -1.21 -34.99 3.88
N GLY A 356 -0.01 -35.38 3.45
CA GLY A 356 0.57 -34.85 2.22
C GLY A 356 -0.27 -35.31 1.00
N GLY A 357 -0.26 -34.49 -0.04
CA GLY A 357 -1.04 -34.78 -1.24
C GLY A 357 -0.87 -33.71 -2.32
N THR A 358 -1.50 -33.97 -3.46
CA THR A 358 -1.46 -33.10 -4.63
C THR A 358 -2.86 -32.59 -4.92
N PHE A 359 -2.98 -31.28 -5.18
CA PHE A 359 -4.26 -30.64 -5.48
C PHE A 359 -4.11 -29.58 -6.59
N LEU A 360 -5.22 -29.09 -7.09
CA LEU A 360 -5.26 -27.93 -7.99
C LEU A 360 -5.47 -26.67 -7.15
N MET A 361 -4.47 -25.82 -7.10
CA MET A 361 -4.48 -24.53 -6.43
C MET A 361 -5.04 -23.45 -7.35
N GLY A 362 -5.81 -22.52 -6.78
CA GLY A 362 -6.48 -21.46 -7.52
C GLY A 362 -7.90 -21.83 -7.95
N SER A 363 -8.57 -20.95 -8.66
CA SER A 363 -9.95 -21.14 -9.13
C SER A 363 -10.01 -21.43 -10.63
N PRO A 364 -10.95 -22.30 -11.07
CA PRO A 364 -11.17 -22.53 -12.50
C PRO A 364 -11.81 -21.30 -13.15
N ASP A 365 -11.63 -21.12 -14.45
CA ASP A 365 -12.08 -19.91 -15.17
C ASP A 365 -13.58 -19.65 -15.11
N ASN A 366 -14.39 -20.67 -14.85
CA ASN A 366 -15.83 -20.60 -14.71
C ASN A 366 -16.32 -20.45 -13.26
N GLU A 367 -15.43 -20.32 -12.28
CA GLU A 367 -15.85 -20.11 -10.89
C GLU A 367 -16.45 -18.69 -10.74
N VAL A 368 -17.66 -18.62 -10.20
CA VAL A 368 -18.40 -17.37 -10.03
C VAL A 368 -17.67 -16.47 -9.02
N GLU A 369 -17.57 -15.17 -9.34
CA GLU A 369 -16.96 -14.14 -8.49
C GLU A 369 -15.46 -14.39 -8.15
N ARG A 370 -14.74 -15.11 -9.04
CA ARG A 370 -13.30 -15.28 -8.92
C ARG A 370 -12.54 -13.97 -9.18
N ASP A 371 -11.37 -13.82 -8.57
CA ASP A 371 -10.45 -12.74 -8.88
C ASP A 371 -9.35 -13.23 -9.86
N SER A 372 -8.78 -12.31 -10.64
CA SER A 372 -7.76 -12.65 -11.65
C SER A 372 -6.45 -13.19 -11.06
N ASP A 373 -6.16 -12.84 -9.82
CA ASP A 373 -4.95 -13.26 -9.09
C ASP A 373 -5.01 -14.71 -8.58
N GLU A 374 -6.16 -15.37 -8.72
CA GLU A 374 -6.36 -16.80 -8.46
C GLU A 374 -5.96 -17.69 -9.64
N SER A 375 -5.32 -17.11 -10.68
CA SER A 375 -4.93 -17.75 -11.95
C SER A 375 -3.42 -17.75 -12.18
N PRO A 376 -2.93 -18.64 -13.06
CA PRO A 376 -3.59 -19.82 -13.61
C PRO A 376 -3.77 -20.91 -12.55
N GLN A 377 -4.87 -21.69 -12.64
CA GLN A 377 -5.00 -22.86 -11.79
C GLN A 377 -3.87 -23.86 -12.10
N HIS A 378 -3.17 -24.35 -11.09
CA HIS A 378 -1.99 -25.18 -11.25
C HIS A 378 -1.90 -26.28 -10.20
N GLN A 379 -1.12 -27.31 -10.49
CA GLN A 379 -0.95 -28.45 -9.62
C GLN A 379 0.15 -28.19 -8.59
N VAL A 380 -0.17 -28.38 -7.30
CA VAL A 380 0.77 -28.25 -6.18
C VAL A 380 0.79 -29.54 -5.37
N THR A 381 1.99 -29.99 -4.99
CA THR A 381 2.20 -31.12 -4.08
C THR A 381 2.63 -30.60 -2.72
N VAL A 382 1.80 -30.83 -1.71
CA VAL A 382 2.06 -30.37 -0.34
C VAL A 382 2.57 -31.56 0.49
N PRO A 383 3.73 -31.43 1.18
CA PRO A 383 4.18 -32.44 2.14
C PRO A 383 3.19 -32.56 3.31
N SER A 384 3.23 -33.67 4.06
CA SER A 384 2.46 -33.80 5.29
C SER A 384 2.97 -32.83 6.36
N PHE A 385 2.04 -32.23 7.12
CA PHE A 385 2.35 -31.25 8.17
C PHE A 385 1.27 -31.26 9.26
N PHE A 386 1.49 -30.55 10.36
CA PHE A 386 0.48 -30.29 11.38
C PHE A 386 -0.04 -28.86 11.24
N MET A 387 -1.36 -28.68 11.37
CA MET A 387 -2.00 -27.36 11.38
C MET A 387 -2.86 -27.18 12.63
N GLY A 388 -2.85 -25.97 13.19
CA GLY A 388 -3.74 -25.59 14.29
C GLY A 388 -5.19 -25.87 13.93
N LYS A 389 -5.90 -26.62 14.78
CA LYS A 389 -7.30 -27.02 14.58
C LYS A 389 -8.21 -25.82 14.37
N TYR A 390 -7.90 -24.73 15.04
CA TYR A 390 -8.63 -23.46 15.02
C TYR A 390 -7.72 -22.31 14.64
N GLN A 391 -8.32 -21.18 14.29
CA GLN A 391 -7.64 -19.88 14.31
C GLN A 391 -7.06 -19.66 15.70
N LEU A 392 -5.87 -19.09 15.83
CA LEU A 392 -5.21 -18.94 17.13
C LEU A 392 -6.06 -18.07 18.07
N THR A 393 -6.35 -18.59 19.28
CA THR A 393 -7.22 -17.89 20.22
C THR A 393 -6.49 -16.82 21.03
N GLN A 394 -7.26 -15.86 21.57
CA GLN A 394 -6.74 -14.82 22.46
C GLN A 394 -6.07 -15.41 23.71
N ALA A 395 -6.63 -16.48 24.28
CA ALA A 395 -6.03 -17.17 25.44
C ALA A 395 -4.68 -17.79 25.09
N GLN A 396 -4.56 -18.41 23.92
CA GLN A 396 -3.31 -19.01 23.43
C GLN A 396 -2.24 -17.93 23.15
N TYR A 397 -2.64 -16.84 22.50
CA TYR A 397 -1.73 -15.72 22.21
C TYR A 397 -1.21 -15.10 23.50
N GLN A 398 -2.10 -14.86 24.46
CA GLN A 398 -1.75 -14.29 25.77
C GLN A 398 -0.86 -15.23 26.60
N ALA A 399 -1.04 -16.55 26.52
CA ALA A 399 -0.21 -17.53 27.23
C ALA A 399 1.25 -17.53 26.76
N ILE A 400 1.52 -17.15 25.51
CA ILE A 400 2.86 -17.12 24.92
C ILE A 400 3.50 -15.73 24.98
N LEU A 401 2.75 -14.67 24.65
CA LEU A 401 3.28 -13.31 24.53
C LEU A 401 2.96 -12.41 25.73
N GLY A 402 2.07 -12.84 26.64
CA GLY A 402 1.72 -12.09 27.84
C GLY A 402 0.74 -10.94 27.63
N LEU A 403 0.26 -10.70 26.42
CA LEU A 403 -0.64 -9.61 26.05
C LEU A 403 -1.80 -10.11 25.17
N ASN A 404 -2.89 -9.34 25.12
CA ASN A 404 -4.04 -9.59 24.24
C ASN A 404 -4.40 -8.31 23.49
N PRO A 405 -4.00 -8.17 22.19
CA PRO A 405 -4.26 -6.98 21.40
C PRO A 405 -5.68 -6.91 20.84
N ALA A 406 -6.43 -8.01 20.83
CA ALA A 406 -7.72 -8.14 20.15
C ALA A 406 -8.70 -7.01 20.51
N HIS A 407 -9.46 -6.54 19.52
CA HIS A 407 -10.55 -5.59 19.69
C HIS A 407 -11.79 -6.26 20.34
N PHE A 408 -12.25 -7.36 19.76
CA PHE A 408 -13.40 -8.11 20.27
C PHE A 408 -12.97 -9.11 21.35
N LYS A 409 -13.09 -8.74 22.62
CA LYS A 409 -12.57 -9.56 23.73
C LYS A 409 -13.33 -10.87 23.94
N GLY A 410 -12.59 -11.96 24.14
CA GLY A 410 -13.11 -13.29 24.45
C GLY A 410 -12.03 -14.35 24.39
N LYS A 411 -11.82 -15.12 25.48
CA LYS A 411 -10.71 -16.09 25.60
C LYS A 411 -10.67 -17.13 24.47
N ASN A 412 -11.84 -17.53 23.97
CA ASN A 412 -12.00 -18.54 22.90
C ASN A 412 -12.21 -17.89 21.52
N ARG A 413 -12.26 -16.57 21.41
CA ARG A 413 -12.29 -15.88 20.11
C ARG A 413 -10.91 -15.92 19.47
N PRO A 414 -10.82 -15.83 18.12
CA PRO A 414 -9.52 -15.69 17.47
C PRO A 414 -8.82 -14.44 18.00
N VAL A 415 -7.52 -14.47 18.12
CA VAL A 415 -6.74 -13.23 18.27
C VAL A 415 -6.81 -12.46 16.97
N GLU A 416 -7.12 -11.16 17.06
CA GLU A 416 -7.09 -10.23 15.96
C GLU A 416 -6.37 -8.94 16.36
N CYS A 417 -6.28 -7.95 15.52
CA CYS A 417 -5.38 -6.80 15.70
C CYS A 417 -3.91 -7.21 15.84
N VAL A 418 -3.51 -8.23 15.12
CA VAL A 418 -2.14 -8.75 15.01
C VAL A 418 -1.61 -8.56 13.61
N SER A 419 -0.37 -8.09 13.49
CA SER A 419 0.37 -8.00 12.24
C SER A 419 1.00 -9.34 11.88
N TRP A 420 1.51 -9.46 10.66
CA TRP A 420 2.30 -10.61 10.24
C TRP A 420 3.56 -10.77 11.11
N ASP A 421 4.23 -9.66 11.44
CA ASP A 421 5.39 -9.65 12.32
C ASP A 421 5.05 -10.13 13.74
N ASP A 422 3.86 -9.76 14.28
CA ASP A 422 3.37 -10.26 15.56
C ASP A 422 3.10 -11.77 15.51
N ALA A 423 2.56 -12.26 14.41
CA ALA A 423 2.31 -13.69 14.20
C ALA A 423 3.63 -14.48 14.10
N LEU A 424 4.64 -13.95 13.42
CA LEU A 424 5.99 -14.54 13.42
C LEU A 424 6.62 -14.55 14.82
N ALA A 425 6.51 -13.44 15.56
CA ALA A 425 7.04 -13.36 16.93
C ALA A 425 6.37 -14.39 17.84
N PHE A 426 5.07 -14.63 17.64
CA PHE A 426 4.36 -15.71 18.33
C PHE A 426 4.94 -17.09 17.97
N CYS A 427 5.10 -17.39 16.68
CA CYS A 427 5.66 -18.66 16.21
C CYS A 427 7.07 -18.91 16.77
N GLN A 428 7.93 -17.88 16.77
CA GLN A 428 9.28 -17.96 17.33
C GLN A 428 9.27 -18.26 18.84
N LYS A 429 8.43 -17.56 19.60
CA LYS A 429 8.29 -17.81 21.05
C LYS A 429 7.70 -19.18 21.35
N LEU A 430 6.72 -19.64 20.58
CA LEU A 430 6.17 -20.97 20.71
C LEU A 430 7.22 -22.05 20.41
N THR A 431 8.01 -21.87 19.36
CA THR A 431 9.16 -22.72 19.01
C THR A 431 10.18 -22.79 20.16
N GLN A 432 10.57 -21.65 20.72
CA GLN A 432 11.49 -21.59 21.87
C GLN A 432 10.94 -22.32 23.09
N LYS A 433 9.63 -22.16 23.37
CA LYS A 433 8.99 -22.79 24.53
C LYS A 433 8.86 -24.29 24.41
N THR A 434 8.54 -24.80 23.22
CA THR A 434 8.19 -26.22 23.01
C THR A 434 9.35 -27.05 22.46
N GLY A 435 10.35 -26.42 21.86
CA GLY A 435 11.43 -27.08 21.12
C GLY A 435 10.99 -27.69 19.77
N LYS A 436 9.74 -27.45 19.33
CA LYS A 436 9.22 -27.85 18.02
C LYS A 436 9.19 -26.65 17.09
N SER A 437 9.39 -26.85 15.79
CA SER A 437 9.34 -25.74 14.83
C SER A 437 7.89 -25.35 14.52
N TYR A 438 7.53 -24.11 14.82
CA TYR A 438 6.25 -23.49 14.47
C TYR A 438 6.47 -22.31 13.53
N ARG A 439 5.60 -22.18 12.53
CA ARG A 439 5.60 -21.09 11.55
C ARG A 439 4.18 -20.77 11.08
N LEU A 440 4.02 -19.75 10.28
CA LEU A 440 2.80 -19.54 9.49
C LEU A 440 2.69 -20.61 8.40
N PRO A 441 1.48 -20.95 7.94
CA PRO A 441 1.31 -21.80 6.76
C PRO A 441 1.81 -21.09 5.51
N SER A 442 2.35 -21.83 4.53
CA SER A 442 2.42 -21.31 3.17
C SER A 442 1.02 -21.13 2.60
N GLU A 443 0.87 -20.30 1.58
CA GLU A 443 -0.40 -20.09 0.88
C GLU A 443 -0.98 -21.41 0.37
N SER A 444 -0.13 -22.25 -0.22
CA SER A 444 -0.51 -23.57 -0.75
C SER A 444 -0.88 -24.57 0.34
N GLU A 445 -0.18 -24.60 1.48
CA GLU A 445 -0.57 -25.40 2.64
C GLU A 445 -1.94 -24.97 3.18
N TRP A 446 -2.17 -23.65 3.24
CA TRP A 446 -3.44 -23.10 3.71
C TRP A 446 -4.61 -23.50 2.79
N GLU A 447 -4.48 -23.30 1.46
CA GLU A 447 -5.54 -23.64 0.50
C GLU A 447 -5.80 -25.15 0.42
N TYR A 448 -4.73 -25.97 0.43
CA TYR A 448 -4.84 -27.42 0.50
C TYR A 448 -5.64 -27.89 1.72
N ALA A 449 -5.28 -27.33 2.89
CA ALA A 449 -5.95 -27.63 4.15
C ALA A 449 -7.40 -27.11 4.19
N CYS A 450 -7.68 -25.96 3.59
CA CYS A 450 -9.01 -25.37 3.48
C CYS A 450 -9.92 -26.25 2.61
N ARG A 451 -9.45 -26.64 1.42
CA ARG A 451 -10.21 -27.48 0.50
C ARG A 451 -10.46 -28.88 1.05
N ALA A 452 -9.54 -29.45 1.78
CA ALA A 452 -9.66 -30.79 2.37
C ALA A 452 -10.20 -31.86 1.37
N GLY A 453 -9.72 -31.80 0.12
CA GLY A 453 -10.09 -32.68 -0.98
C GLY A 453 -11.24 -32.21 -1.87
N THR A 454 -11.90 -31.08 -1.57
CA THR A 454 -12.95 -30.51 -2.44
C THR A 454 -12.37 -29.69 -3.58
N LYS A 455 -13.16 -29.53 -4.65
CA LYS A 455 -12.86 -28.65 -5.79
C LYS A 455 -13.83 -27.48 -5.89
N THR A 456 -14.81 -27.45 -5.00
CA THR A 456 -15.84 -26.40 -4.92
C THR A 456 -15.29 -25.10 -4.34
N PRO A 457 -15.94 -23.94 -4.52
CA PRO A 457 -15.53 -22.66 -3.95
C PRO A 457 -15.33 -22.73 -2.43
N PHE A 458 -16.12 -23.53 -1.72
CA PHE A 458 -16.02 -23.75 -0.28
C PHE A 458 -15.87 -25.24 0.05
N SER A 459 -15.28 -25.55 1.19
CA SER A 459 -15.22 -26.95 1.68
C SER A 459 -16.62 -27.54 1.97
N PHE A 460 -17.65 -26.73 2.00
CA PHE A 460 -19.06 -27.09 2.21
C PHE A 460 -19.86 -27.23 0.89
N GLY A 461 -19.24 -26.97 -0.28
CA GLY A 461 -19.89 -26.97 -1.59
C GLY A 461 -19.81 -25.61 -2.29
N ASP A 462 -20.86 -25.30 -3.10
CA ASP A 462 -20.84 -24.08 -3.94
C ASP A 462 -21.23 -22.80 -3.20
N ASN A 463 -21.90 -22.92 -2.05
CA ASN A 463 -22.40 -21.77 -1.30
C ASN A 463 -22.14 -21.96 0.21
N ILE A 464 -22.01 -20.82 0.92
CA ILE A 464 -21.99 -20.76 2.38
C ILE A 464 -23.19 -19.97 2.90
N THR A 465 -23.58 -20.28 4.13
CA THR A 465 -24.64 -19.58 4.86
C THR A 465 -24.11 -19.10 6.21
N PRO A 466 -24.77 -18.13 6.87
CA PRO A 466 -24.41 -17.69 8.20
C PRO A 466 -24.45 -18.77 9.30
N ASP A 467 -25.05 -19.92 9.03
CA ASP A 467 -25.06 -21.07 9.95
C ASP A 467 -23.82 -21.96 9.79
N LEU A 468 -23.10 -21.81 8.66
CA LEU A 468 -21.85 -22.52 8.36
C LEU A 468 -20.60 -21.69 8.59
N VAL A 469 -20.70 -20.35 8.49
CA VAL A 469 -19.55 -19.44 8.47
C VAL A 469 -19.93 -18.08 9.09
N ASN A 470 -19.01 -17.47 9.83
CA ASN A 470 -19.14 -16.08 10.25
C ASN A 470 -18.63 -15.15 9.14
N HIS A 471 -19.57 -14.55 8.37
CA HIS A 471 -19.27 -13.64 7.27
C HIS A 471 -20.35 -12.56 7.13
N ASP A 472 -20.16 -11.60 6.24
CA ASP A 472 -21.15 -10.59 5.81
C ASP A 472 -21.81 -9.82 6.97
N TYR A 473 -21.01 -9.44 7.99
CA TYR A 473 -21.46 -8.71 9.18
C TYR A 473 -22.58 -9.40 9.99
N LYS A 474 -22.89 -10.69 9.73
CA LYS A 474 -24.02 -11.38 10.39
C LYS A 474 -23.93 -11.32 11.93
N TYR A 475 -22.74 -11.46 12.46
CA TYR A 475 -22.51 -11.40 13.92
C TYR A 475 -21.89 -10.07 14.36
N GLN A 476 -21.59 -9.16 13.44
CA GLN A 476 -20.97 -7.83 13.64
C GLN A 476 -19.65 -7.85 14.43
N GLN A 477 -19.06 -9.02 14.62
CA GLN A 477 -17.84 -9.26 15.40
C GLN A 477 -17.32 -10.67 15.14
N THR A 478 -16.12 -10.98 15.60
CA THR A 478 -15.61 -12.36 15.63
C THR A 478 -16.49 -13.25 16.52
N THR A 479 -16.53 -14.55 16.26
CA THR A 479 -17.17 -15.56 17.11
C THR A 479 -16.11 -16.43 17.81
N ASP A 480 -16.49 -17.17 18.83
CA ASP A 480 -15.63 -18.20 19.41
C ASP A 480 -15.26 -19.21 18.32
N VAL A 481 -13.99 -19.63 18.29
CA VAL A 481 -13.50 -20.62 17.31
C VAL A 481 -14.22 -21.95 17.51
N GLY A 482 -14.42 -22.68 16.40
CA GLY A 482 -15.11 -23.98 16.46
C GLY A 482 -16.62 -23.88 16.64
N LYS A 483 -17.22 -22.72 16.49
CA LYS A 483 -18.68 -22.53 16.53
C LYS A 483 -19.39 -23.20 15.36
N PHE A 484 -18.73 -23.27 14.20
CA PHE A 484 -19.27 -23.78 12.97
C PHE A 484 -18.70 -25.19 12.64
N PRO A 485 -19.28 -25.94 11.71
CA PRO A 485 -18.77 -27.27 11.35
C PRO A 485 -17.34 -27.22 10.83
N PRO A 486 -16.53 -28.28 11.08
CA PRO A 486 -15.20 -28.41 10.50
C PRO A 486 -15.26 -28.88 9.05
N ASN A 487 -14.18 -28.69 8.31
CA ASN A 487 -13.98 -29.33 7.01
C ASN A 487 -13.60 -30.83 7.17
N ALA A 488 -13.39 -31.55 6.05
CA ALA A 488 -13.10 -32.98 6.06
C ALA A 488 -11.76 -33.35 6.74
N PHE A 489 -10.83 -32.41 6.93
CA PHE A 489 -9.60 -32.62 7.72
C PHE A 489 -9.79 -32.33 9.21
N GLY A 490 -10.96 -31.89 9.63
CA GLY A 490 -11.25 -31.56 11.03
C GLY A 490 -10.78 -30.16 11.43
N LEU A 491 -10.53 -29.27 10.47
CA LEU A 491 -10.17 -27.86 10.69
C LEU A 491 -11.40 -26.99 10.70
N TYR A 492 -11.47 -26.08 11.67
CA TYR A 492 -12.57 -25.16 11.87
C TYR A 492 -12.23 -23.76 11.36
N ASP A 493 -13.25 -23.01 11.01
CA ASP A 493 -13.17 -21.59 10.65
C ASP A 493 -12.19 -21.31 9.49
N MET A 494 -12.08 -22.26 8.52
CA MET A 494 -11.27 -22.07 7.30
C MET A 494 -11.92 -21.07 6.33
N HIS A 495 -13.18 -20.73 6.56
CA HIS A 495 -13.94 -19.74 5.82
C HIS A 495 -14.50 -18.72 6.82
N GLY A 496 -14.16 -17.42 6.68
CA GLY A 496 -14.66 -16.33 7.51
C GLY A 496 -14.03 -16.20 8.90
N ASN A 497 -14.72 -15.53 9.79
CA ASN A 497 -14.33 -15.13 11.15
C ASN A 497 -13.17 -14.12 11.14
N VAL A 498 -11.90 -14.53 10.90
CA VAL A 498 -10.79 -13.61 10.64
C VAL A 498 -9.96 -14.06 9.44
N TRP A 499 -9.45 -13.11 8.65
CA TRP A 499 -8.40 -13.35 7.68
C TRP A 499 -7.17 -13.92 8.36
N GLU A 500 -6.50 -14.87 7.73
CA GLU A 500 -5.35 -15.57 8.28
C GLU A 500 -4.07 -15.25 7.51
N TRP A 501 -3.07 -14.72 8.22
CA TRP A 501 -1.75 -14.47 7.66
C TRP A 501 -1.07 -15.77 7.20
N CYS A 502 -0.55 -15.74 5.98
CA CYS A 502 0.34 -16.79 5.43
C CYS A 502 1.80 -16.31 5.43
N GLU A 503 2.74 -17.26 5.26
CA GLU A 503 4.17 -16.99 5.24
C GLU A 503 4.61 -16.23 3.98
N ASP A 504 3.88 -16.41 2.87
CA ASP A 504 4.21 -15.96 1.53
C ASP A 504 4.26 -14.45 1.39
N ASP A 505 5.21 -13.99 0.56
CA ASP A 505 5.15 -12.66 -0.04
C ASP A 505 3.98 -12.60 -1.03
N TRP A 506 3.40 -11.39 -1.21
CA TRP A 506 2.38 -11.18 -2.23
C TRP A 506 2.96 -11.30 -3.66
N TYR A 507 2.23 -12.00 -4.53
CA TYR A 507 2.47 -12.07 -5.97
C TYR A 507 1.13 -12.06 -6.72
N CYS A 508 1.11 -11.43 -7.90
CA CYS A 508 -0.12 -11.02 -8.59
C CYS A 508 -0.86 -12.16 -9.32
N ASP A 509 -0.20 -13.30 -9.53
CA ASP A 509 -0.75 -14.47 -10.21
C ASP A 509 0.08 -15.71 -9.85
N TYR A 510 -0.37 -16.89 -10.28
CA TYR A 510 0.33 -18.16 -10.02
C TYR A 510 1.36 -18.52 -11.11
N ILE A 511 1.72 -17.60 -12.01
CA ILE A 511 2.82 -17.83 -12.96
C ILE A 511 4.13 -17.91 -12.15
N ASN A 512 4.84 -19.06 -12.28
CA ASN A 512 6.04 -19.37 -11.51
C ASN A 512 5.85 -19.49 -9.97
N ALA A 513 4.64 -19.72 -9.49
CA ALA A 513 4.41 -20.05 -8.10
C ALA A 513 5.08 -21.39 -7.70
N PRO A 514 5.52 -21.58 -6.44
CA PRO A 514 6.03 -22.84 -5.96
C PRO A 514 4.99 -23.96 -6.12
N THR A 515 5.43 -25.14 -6.57
CA THR A 515 4.57 -26.30 -6.77
C THR A 515 4.83 -27.43 -5.78
N ASP A 516 5.69 -27.19 -4.78
CA ASP A 516 6.17 -28.15 -3.80
C ASP A 516 5.67 -27.89 -2.36
N GLY A 517 4.73 -26.96 -2.19
CA GLY A 517 4.19 -26.59 -0.88
C GLY A 517 5.01 -25.54 -0.12
N THR A 518 6.14 -25.11 -0.64
CA THR A 518 6.94 -24.03 0.00
C THR A 518 6.31 -22.66 -0.19
N ALA A 519 6.59 -21.74 0.75
CA ALA A 519 6.13 -20.37 0.64
C ALA A 519 6.86 -19.61 -0.48
N TYR A 520 6.12 -18.79 -1.22
CA TYR A 520 6.69 -17.88 -2.19
C TYR A 520 7.43 -16.74 -1.47
N ASN A 521 8.74 -16.70 -1.61
CA ASN A 521 9.59 -15.65 -1.05
C ASN A 521 10.28 -14.87 -2.17
N SER A 522 9.87 -13.63 -2.39
CA SER A 522 10.52 -12.76 -3.37
C SER A 522 11.84 -12.24 -2.78
N LEU A 523 12.93 -12.35 -3.52
CA LEU A 523 14.24 -11.79 -3.15
C LEU A 523 14.24 -10.25 -3.03
N ARG A 524 13.09 -9.59 -3.22
CA ARG A 524 12.95 -8.13 -3.31
C ARG A 524 12.32 -7.47 -2.09
N GLY A 525 12.21 -8.16 -0.94
CA GLY A 525 11.78 -7.57 0.34
C GLY A 525 10.43 -6.84 0.25
N ARG A 526 9.40 -7.44 -0.36
CA ARG A 526 8.06 -6.85 -0.42
C ARG A 526 7.43 -6.90 0.97
N ASN A 527 6.96 -5.76 1.47
CA ASN A 527 6.28 -5.66 2.77
C ASN A 527 4.82 -6.17 2.74
N TYR A 528 4.34 -6.71 1.62
CA TYR A 528 2.99 -7.24 1.47
C TYR A 528 2.99 -8.74 1.69
N ARG A 529 2.10 -9.19 2.57
CA ARG A 529 1.92 -10.60 2.93
C ARG A 529 0.52 -11.06 2.57
N LEU A 530 0.40 -12.33 2.29
CA LEU A 530 -0.86 -12.96 1.94
C LEU A 530 -1.74 -13.20 3.16
N LEU A 531 -3.03 -13.02 2.94
CA LEU A 531 -4.12 -13.34 3.86
C LEU A 531 -5.11 -14.25 3.13
N ARG A 532 -5.65 -15.23 3.84
CA ARG A 532 -6.57 -16.21 3.30
C ARG A 532 -7.80 -16.37 4.18
N GLY A 533 -8.92 -16.87 3.62
CA GLY A 533 -10.09 -17.35 4.34
C GLY A 533 -11.25 -16.36 4.47
N GLY A 534 -11.08 -15.08 4.24
CA GLY A 534 -12.12 -14.09 4.51
C GLY A 534 -12.30 -13.80 6.00
N SER A 535 -13.30 -13.02 6.35
CA SER A 535 -13.54 -12.63 7.75
C SER A 535 -15.01 -12.30 8.03
N TRP A 536 -15.31 -11.99 9.29
CA TRP A 536 -16.66 -11.70 9.80
C TRP A 536 -17.39 -10.57 9.06
N ASN A 537 -16.67 -9.65 8.44
CA ASN A 537 -17.18 -8.48 7.73
C ASN A 537 -17.02 -8.55 6.21
N GLU A 538 -16.60 -9.70 5.68
CA GLU A 538 -16.41 -9.90 4.25
C GLU A 538 -17.60 -10.64 3.61
N PRO A 539 -17.95 -10.34 2.35
CA PRO A 539 -18.97 -11.08 1.62
C PRO A 539 -18.50 -12.51 1.32
N ALA A 540 -19.46 -13.40 1.04
CA ALA A 540 -19.20 -14.82 0.77
C ALA A 540 -18.09 -15.05 -0.26
N ARG A 541 -18.06 -14.27 -1.35
CA ARG A 541 -17.02 -14.38 -2.40
C ARG A 541 -15.59 -14.27 -1.88
N ARG A 542 -15.36 -13.48 -0.81
CA ARG A 542 -14.05 -13.32 -0.17
C ARG A 542 -13.70 -14.47 0.78
N CYS A 543 -14.68 -15.31 1.13
CA CYS A 543 -14.45 -16.48 1.98
C CYS A 543 -14.23 -17.78 1.18
N ARG A 544 -14.13 -17.74 -0.18
CA ARG A 544 -13.84 -18.91 -1.03
C ARG A 544 -12.44 -19.50 -0.72
N SER A 545 -12.27 -20.79 -0.95
CA SER A 545 -10.98 -21.46 -0.75
C SER A 545 -9.84 -20.84 -1.56
N ALA A 546 -10.11 -20.40 -2.80
CA ALA A 546 -9.13 -19.80 -3.69
C ALA A 546 -8.95 -18.29 -3.46
N SER A 547 -9.87 -17.63 -2.73
CA SER A 547 -9.83 -16.17 -2.54
C SER A 547 -8.56 -15.73 -1.84
N ARG A 548 -7.91 -14.74 -2.43
CA ARG A 548 -6.64 -14.17 -1.97
C ARG A 548 -6.85 -12.75 -1.49
N TYR A 549 -6.10 -12.37 -0.50
CA TYR A 549 -6.04 -10.98 -0.05
C TYR A 549 -4.61 -10.64 0.36
N THR A 550 -4.26 -9.39 0.27
CA THR A 550 -2.92 -8.95 0.64
C THR A 550 -2.96 -7.69 1.46
N TYR A 551 -2.03 -7.61 2.39
CA TYR A 551 -1.84 -6.39 3.15
C TYR A 551 -0.39 -6.22 3.61
N LEU A 552 -0.06 -5.00 4.11
CA LEU A 552 1.26 -4.72 4.67
C LEU A 552 1.51 -5.58 5.91
N CYS A 553 2.70 -6.17 6.01
CA CYS A 553 3.10 -7.07 7.11
C CYS A 553 2.94 -6.47 8.51
N ALA A 554 3.08 -5.14 8.65
CA ALA A 554 2.95 -4.43 9.92
C ALA A 554 1.50 -4.04 10.29
N THR A 555 0.50 -4.32 9.43
CA THR A 555 -0.88 -3.87 9.64
C THR A 555 -1.59 -4.74 10.69
N ARG A 556 -2.35 -4.06 11.54
CA ARG A 556 -3.23 -4.68 12.55
C ARG A 556 -4.66 -4.23 12.31
N HIS A 557 -5.57 -5.19 12.14
CA HIS A 557 -6.98 -4.91 11.93
C HIS A 557 -7.86 -5.88 12.72
N SER A 558 -9.07 -5.48 13.10
CA SER A 558 -10.00 -6.28 13.91
C SER A 558 -10.57 -7.52 13.21
N ASN A 559 -10.14 -7.77 11.99
CA ASN A 559 -10.48 -8.94 11.19
C ASN A 559 -9.24 -9.70 10.66
N TYR A 560 -8.00 -9.38 11.14
CA TYR A 560 -6.76 -10.08 10.78
C TYR A 560 -6.24 -10.87 11.97
N GLY A 561 -6.12 -12.17 11.80
CA GLY A 561 -5.56 -13.13 12.75
C GLY A 561 -4.62 -14.10 12.01
N PHE A 562 -4.43 -15.30 12.57
CA PHE A 562 -3.61 -16.34 11.95
C PHE A 562 -3.85 -17.70 12.58
N ARG A 563 -3.34 -18.74 11.93
CA ARG A 563 -3.13 -20.08 12.54
C ARG A 563 -1.69 -20.50 12.35
N VAL A 564 -1.24 -21.51 13.10
CA VAL A 564 0.13 -21.99 13.05
C VAL A 564 0.21 -23.36 12.43
N VAL A 565 1.35 -23.65 11.80
CA VAL A 565 1.72 -24.99 11.32
C VAL A 565 3.02 -25.46 11.95
N SER A 566 3.23 -26.77 11.94
CA SER A 566 4.47 -27.42 12.38
C SER A 566 4.81 -28.57 11.44
N SER A 567 6.09 -28.72 11.10
CA SER A 567 6.54 -29.83 10.25
C SER A 567 6.57 -31.14 11.03
N PHE A 568 6.37 -32.27 10.35
CA PHE A 568 6.70 -33.58 10.93
C PHE A 568 8.21 -33.61 11.22
N ARG A 569 8.61 -34.03 12.42
CA ARG A 569 10.03 -34.33 12.67
C ARG A 569 10.41 -35.53 11.81
N THR A 570 11.35 -35.34 10.91
CA THR A 570 12.15 -36.45 10.42
C THR A 570 13.02 -36.92 11.61
N LEU A 571 12.68 -38.04 12.20
CA LEU A 571 13.50 -38.74 13.21
C LEU A 571 14.83 -39.17 12.60
#